data_e85e81c7c2d1f8501f19f7084702abd9
#
_entry.id   e85e81c7c2d1f8501f19f7084702abd9
#
_cell.length_a   1.000
_cell.length_b   1.000
_cell.length_c   1.000
_cell.angle_alpha   90.00
_cell.angle_beta   90.00
_cell.angle_gamma   90.00
#
_symmetry.space_group_name_H-M   'P 1'
#
loop_
_entity.id
_entity.type
_entity.pdbx_description
1 polymer ?
#
loop_
_entity_poly.entity_id
_entity_poly.type
_entity_poly.pdbx_seq_one_letter_code
_entity_poly.pdbx_strand_id
1 'polypeptide(L)'
;MPIVTTRLNLTYPTALVLRALSEGYGYGFDIMDASGLPSGTVYPALRRLERAGCVDSAWEEEASARREGRPARRYYQITRDGMALLARARERFAGLDHGLHTAAGPQPSVA
;
A
#
# COMPACT_ATOMS: atom_id res chain seq x y z
N MET A 1 12.98 6.93 17.65
CA MET A 1 13.42 5.54 17.61
C MET A 1 12.31 4.65 17.11
N PRO A 2 12.51 4.00 16.05
CA PRO A 2 11.41 3.25 15.42
C PRO A 2 11.25 1.85 16.01
N ILE A 3 10.96 1.79 17.27
CA ILE A 3 10.75 0.50 17.91
C ILE A 3 9.58 -0.24 17.27
N VAL A 4 8.55 0.51 16.92
CA VAL A 4 7.39 -0.09 16.28
C VAL A 4 7.79 -0.78 14.99
N THR A 5 8.67 -0.13 14.23
CA THR A 5 9.12 -0.70 12.96
C THR A 5 9.86 -2.01 13.18
N THR A 6 10.67 -2.10 14.24
CA THR A 6 11.42 -3.34 14.48
C THR A 6 10.52 -4.47 14.90
N ARG A 7 9.33 -4.16 15.42
CA ARG A 7 8.38 -5.20 15.81
C ARG A 7 7.46 -5.64 14.68
N LEU A 8 7.46 -4.88 13.61
CA LEU A 8 6.62 -5.20 12.48
C LEU A 8 7.18 -6.43 11.77
N ASN A 9 6.32 -7.42 11.58
CA ASN A 9 6.71 -8.62 10.88
C ASN A 9 6.69 -8.35 9.38
N LEU A 10 7.86 -8.20 8.80
CA LEU A 10 7.98 -7.89 7.38
C LEU A 10 7.92 -9.18 6.57
N THR A 11 6.73 -9.48 6.09
CA THR A 11 6.51 -10.64 5.24
C THR A 11 6.49 -10.20 3.78
N TYR A 12 6.58 -11.17 2.88
CA TYR A 12 6.51 -10.87 1.46
C TYR A 12 5.19 -10.19 1.08
N PRO A 13 4.03 -10.65 1.53
CA PRO A 13 2.79 -9.92 1.22
C PRO A 13 2.80 -8.48 1.73
N THR A 14 3.31 -8.25 2.93
CA THR A 14 3.42 -6.89 3.44
C THR A 14 4.33 -6.05 2.55
N ALA A 15 5.43 -6.64 2.09
CA ALA A 15 6.34 -5.95 1.18
C ALA A 15 5.67 -5.62 -0.14
N LEU A 16 4.82 -6.50 -0.65
CA LEU A 16 4.07 -6.23 -1.88
C LEU A 16 3.12 -5.06 -1.71
N VAL A 17 2.48 -4.96 -0.55
CA VAL A 17 1.59 -3.84 -0.28
C VAL A 17 2.39 -2.53 -0.28
N LEU A 18 3.55 -2.52 0.38
CA LEU A 18 4.42 -1.34 0.37
C LEU A 18 4.85 -0.99 -1.06
N ARG A 19 5.20 -1.99 -1.84
CA ARG A 19 5.62 -1.76 -3.22
C ARG A 19 4.50 -1.14 -4.02
N ALA A 20 3.29 -1.65 -3.88
CA ALA A 20 2.14 -1.11 -4.59
C ALA A 20 1.91 0.36 -4.21
N LEU A 21 1.97 0.66 -2.91
CA LEU A 21 1.81 2.04 -2.46
C LEU A 21 2.86 2.96 -3.05
N SER A 22 4.11 2.48 -3.16
CA SER A 22 5.18 3.28 -3.72
C SER A 22 4.98 3.56 -5.20
N GLU A 23 4.17 2.75 -5.86
CA GLU A 23 3.86 2.94 -7.28
C GLU A 23 2.63 3.80 -7.50
N GLY A 24 2.01 4.27 -6.43
CA GLY A 24 0.88 5.17 -6.55
C GLY A 24 -0.49 4.53 -6.37
N TYR A 25 -0.54 3.24 -6.09
CA TYR A 25 -1.82 2.59 -5.79
C TYR A 25 -2.23 3.02 -4.40
N GLY A 26 -3.30 3.80 -4.29
CA GLY A 26 -3.69 4.40 -3.01
C GLY A 26 -4.95 3.81 -2.39
N TYR A 27 -5.71 3.04 -3.13
CA TYR A 27 -6.94 2.43 -2.62
C TYR A 27 -6.74 0.94 -2.43
N GLY A 28 -7.34 0.41 -1.36
CA GLY A 28 -7.19 -1.01 -1.06
C GLY A 28 -7.55 -1.91 -2.23
N PHE A 29 -8.62 -1.56 -2.95
CA PHE A 29 -9.03 -2.36 -4.09
C PHE A 29 -7.96 -2.40 -5.18
N ASP A 30 -7.34 -1.26 -5.45
CA ASP A 30 -6.29 -1.20 -6.46
C ASP A 30 -5.04 -1.95 -6.01
N ILE A 31 -4.74 -1.91 -4.71
CA ILE A 31 -3.62 -2.66 -4.15
C ILE A 31 -3.86 -4.16 -4.30
N MET A 32 -5.09 -4.59 -4.01
CA MET A 32 -5.45 -6.00 -4.21
C MET A 32 -5.25 -6.43 -5.65
N ASP A 33 -5.72 -5.59 -6.56
CA ASP A 33 -5.64 -5.90 -7.98
C ASP A 33 -4.20 -5.95 -8.47
N ALA A 34 -3.40 -4.98 -8.07
CA ALA A 34 -2.01 -4.91 -8.50
C ALA A 34 -1.16 -6.03 -7.89
N SER A 35 -1.43 -6.39 -6.64
CA SER A 35 -0.60 -7.36 -5.93
C SER A 35 -1.09 -8.79 -6.08
N GLY A 36 -2.34 -8.98 -6.46
CA GLY A 36 -2.95 -10.30 -6.49
C GLY A 36 -3.31 -10.82 -5.11
N LEU A 37 -3.19 -10.00 -4.08
CA LEU A 37 -3.47 -10.43 -2.73
C LEU A 37 -4.95 -10.24 -2.40
N PRO A 38 -5.52 -11.13 -1.59
CA PRO A 38 -6.93 -10.99 -1.20
C PRO A 38 -7.10 -9.91 -0.13
N SER A 39 -8.35 -9.45 0.03
CA SER A 39 -8.66 -8.41 1.00
C SER A 39 -8.26 -8.81 2.43
N GLY A 40 -8.40 -10.08 2.75
CA GLY A 40 -8.02 -10.58 4.07
C GLY A 40 -6.53 -10.47 4.36
N THR A 41 -5.73 -10.21 3.37
CA THR A 41 -4.29 -9.98 3.53
C THR A 41 -3.97 -8.50 3.42
N VAL A 42 -4.56 -7.82 2.44
CA VAL A 42 -4.24 -6.42 2.16
C VAL A 42 -4.64 -5.50 3.30
N TYR A 43 -5.89 -5.57 3.75
CA TYR A 43 -6.35 -4.62 4.76
C TYR A 43 -5.69 -4.82 6.12
N PRO A 44 -5.48 -6.05 6.60
CA PRO A 44 -4.69 -6.19 7.83
C PRO A 44 -3.26 -5.68 7.69
N ALA A 45 -2.64 -5.88 6.52
CA ALA A 45 -1.29 -5.36 6.29
C ALA A 45 -1.28 -3.83 6.34
N LEU A 46 -2.26 -3.20 5.70
CA LEU A 46 -2.37 -1.74 5.74
C LEU A 46 -2.53 -1.22 7.15
N ARG A 47 -3.35 -1.89 7.97
CA ARG A 47 -3.52 -1.48 9.35
C ARG A 47 -2.24 -1.61 10.15
N ARG A 48 -1.50 -2.70 9.96
CA ARG A 48 -0.23 -2.88 10.67
C ARG A 48 0.78 -1.84 10.25
N LEU A 49 0.85 -1.56 8.96
CA LEU A 49 1.77 -0.55 8.45
C LEU A 49 1.40 0.84 8.94
N GLU A 50 0.12 1.13 9.03
CA GLU A 50 -0.32 2.43 9.54
C GLU A 50 0.05 2.58 11.01
N ARG A 51 -0.16 1.54 11.81
CA ARG A 51 0.23 1.57 13.22
C ARG A 51 1.73 1.74 13.39
N ALA A 52 2.49 1.20 12.47
CA ALA A 52 3.95 1.31 12.51
C ALA A 52 4.46 2.64 11.97
N GLY A 53 3.58 3.51 11.49
CA GLY A 53 4.00 4.79 10.95
C GLY A 53 4.53 4.70 9.53
N CYS A 54 4.37 3.58 8.86
CA CYS A 54 4.87 3.38 7.50
C CYS A 54 3.86 3.77 6.44
N VAL A 55 2.61 3.94 6.83
CA VAL A 55 1.52 4.29 5.93
C VAL A 55 0.61 5.26 6.65
N ASP A 56 0.17 6.29 5.94
CA ASP A 56 -0.88 7.20 6.40
C ASP A 56 -2.15 6.89 5.65
N SER A 57 -3.29 7.20 6.25
CA SER A 57 -4.56 7.03 5.57
C SER A 57 -5.44 8.24 5.80
N ALA A 58 -6.37 8.44 4.86
CA ALA A 58 -7.34 9.50 4.95
C ALA A 58 -8.58 9.06 4.17
N TRP A 59 -9.71 9.65 4.53
CA TRP A 59 -10.92 9.42 3.78
C TRP A 59 -10.99 10.36 2.59
N GLU A 60 -11.47 9.84 1.50
CA GLU A 60 -11.77 10.66 0.34
C GLU A 60 -12.81 11.70 0.70
N GLU A 61 -12.76 12.83 0.04
CA GLU A 61 -13.76 13.88 0.27
C GLU A 61 -15.14 13.37 -0.12
N GLU A 62 -16.10 13.56 0.77
CA GLU A 62 -17.44 13.03 0.53
C GLU A 62 -18.11 13.64 -0.70
N ALA A 63 -17.88 14.92 -0.92
CA ALA A 63 -18.47 15.58 -2.07
C ALA A 63 -17.95 14.98 -3.39
N SER A 64 -16.67 14.67 -3.44
CA SER A 64 -16.08 14.05 -4.62
C SER A 64 -16.67 12.68 -4.88
N ALA A 65 -16.79 11.88 -3.82
CA ALA A 65 -17.35 10.54 -3.96
C ALA A 65 -18.80 10.61 -4.39
N ARG A 66 -19.55 11.56 -3.84
CA ARG A 66 -20.96 11.70 -4.18
C ARG A 66 -21.13 12.07 -5.63
N ARG A 67 -20.27 12.92 -6.17
CA ARG A 67 -20.31 13.27 -7.58
C ARG A 67 -20.10 12.04 -8.48
N GLU A 68 -19.38 11.06 -7.96
CA GLU A 68 -19.15 9.83 -8.70
C GLU A 68 -20.17 8.74 -8.38
N GLY A 69 -21.15 9.04 -7.54
CA GLY A 69 -22.22 8.11 -7.25
C GLY A 69 -21.81 6.94 -6.38
N ARG A 70 -20.82 7.11 -5.50
CA ARG A 70 -20.34 6.04 -4.65
C ARG A 70 -19.96 6.57 -3.27
N PRO A 71 -19.86 5.68 -2.27
CA PRO A 71 -19.40 6.10 -0.95
C PRO A 71 -17.92 6.55 -0.99
N ALA A 72 -17.56 7.40 -0.04
CA ALA A 72 -16.17 7.81 0.09
C ALA A 72 -15.30 6.61 0.42
N ARG A 73 -14.09 6.60 -0.13
CA ARG A 73 -13.15 5.50 0.06
C ARG A 73 -11.99 5.94 0.92
N ARG A 74 -11.38 4.96 1.59
CA ARG A 74 -10.17 5.21 2.34
C ARG A 74 -8.98 5.20 1.40
N TYR A 75 -8.13 6.20 1.57
CA TYR A 75 -6.98 6.40 0.70
C TYR A 75 -5.71 6.25 1.54
N TYR A 76 -4.72 5.55 1.01
CA TYR A 76 -3.49 5.24 1.73
C TYR A 76 -2.28 5.80 0.99
N GLN A 77 -1.30 6.26 1.76
CA GLN A 77 -0.05 6.77 1.21
C GLN A 77 1.12 6.23 2.02
N ILE A 78 2.19 5.90 1.33
CA ILE A 78 3.40 5.44 1.99
C ILE A 78 4.13 6.66 2.58
N THR A 79 4.65 6.49 3.79
CA THR A 79 5.40 7.55 4.45
C THR A 79 6.89 7.39 4.17
N ARG A 80 7.67 8.33 4.69
CA ARG A 80 9.13 8.22 4.61
C ARG A 80 9.61 6.93 5.29
N ASP A 81 9.08 6.64 6.47
CA ASP A 81 9.43 5.40 7.17
C ASP A 81 9.02 4.18 6.36
N GLY A 82 7.89 4.27 5.66
CA GLY A 82 7.46 3.20 4.78
C GLY A 82 8.42 3.01 3.62
N MET A 83 8.95 4.09 3.07
CA MET A 83 9.93 3.98 1.98
C MET A 83 11.21 3.32 2.47
N ALA A 84 11.64 3.65 3.69
CA ALA A 84 12.82 3.02 4.27
C ALA A 84 12.59 1.53 4.48
N LEU A 85 11.39 1.16 4.94
CA LEU A 85 11.07 -0.25 5.12
C LEU A 85 11.02 -0.96 3.77
N LEU A 86 10.51 -0.30 2.75
CA LEU A 86 10.47 -0.88 1.40
C LEU A 86 11.88 -1.16 0.89
N ALA A 87 12.81 -0.24 1.15
CA ALA A 87 14.20 -0.45 0.74
C ALA A 87 14.76 -1.71 1.38
N ARG A 88 14.46 -1.92 2.65
CA ARG A 88 14.90 -3.15 3.34
C ARG A 88 14.21 -4.38 2.78
N ALA A 89 12.96 -4.24 2.40
CA ALA A 89 12.23 -5.36 1.80
C ALA A 89 12.85 -5.77 0.47
N ARG A 90 13.29 -4.79 -0.31
CA ARG A 90 13.94 -5.10 -1.59
C ARG A 90 15.23 -5.89 -1.40
N GLU A 91 15.95 -5.62 -0.32
CA GLU A 91 17.16 -6.37 -0.02
C GLU A 91 16.82 -7.79 0.43
N ARG A 92 15.73 -7.93 1.16
CA ARG A 92 15.35 -9.21 1.72
C ARG A 92 14.67 -10.13 0.73
N PHE A 93 13.85 -9.55 -0.14
CA PHE A 93 13.02 -10.34 -1.06
C PHE A 93 13.46 -10.08 -2.49
N ALA A 94 14.31 -10.96 -3.01
CA ALA A 94 14.69 -10.87 -4.41
C ALA A 94 13.44 -11.04 -5.27
N GLY A 95 13.33 -10.23 -6.29
CA GLY A 95 12.18 -10.31 -7.16
C GLY A 95 10.96 -9.56 -6.70
N LEU A 96 11.08 -8.79 -5.60
CA LEU A 96 9.94 -8.03 -5.10
C LEU A 96 9.34 -7.12 -6.17
N ASP A 97 10.20 -6.51 -6.98
CA ASP A 97 9.73 -5.59 -8.01
C ASP A 97 8.97 -6.30 -9.13
N HIS A 98 9.09 -7.60 -9.21
CA HIS A 98 8.36 -8.37 -10.22
C HIS A 98 7.06 -8.96 -9.67
N GLY A 99 6.74 -8.66 -8.41
CA GLY A 99 5.57 -9.23 -7.77
C GLY A 99 4.27 -8.50 -8.03
N LEU A 100 4.30 -7.39 -8.75
CA LEU A 100 3.09 -6.62 -9.03
C LEU A 100 2.61 -6.85 -10.45
N HIS A 101 1.29 -6.92 -10.59
CA HIS A 101 0.65 -6.96 -11.90
C HIS A 101 0.44 -5.53 -12.37
N THR A 102 0.70 -5.30 -13.65
CA THR A 102 0.57 -3.96 -14.20
C THR A 102 -0.69 -3.75 -15.03
N ALA A 103 -1.48 -4.79 -15.19
CA ALA A 103 -2.66 -4.72 -16.06
C ALA A 103 -3.72 -3.78 -15.53
N ALA A 104 -3.81 -3.66 -14.23
CA ALA A 104 -4.85 -2.85 -13.60
C ALA A 104 -4.18 -1.83 -12.69
N GLY A 105 -4.97 -0.88 -12.24
CA GLY A 105 -4.47 0.12 -11.33
C GLY A 105 -3.85 1.29 -12.05
N PRO A 106 -3.31 2.24 -11.29
CA PRO A 106 -2.79 3.46 -11.88
C PRO A 106 -1.63 3.18 -12.81
N GLN A 107 -1.57 3.97 -13.86
CA GLN A 107 -0.46 3.91 -14.79
C GLN A 107 0.44 5.09 -14.47
N PRO A 108 1.56 4.87 -13.81
CA PRO A 108 2.41 6.00 -13.44
C PRO A 108 2.82 6.85 -14.63
N SER A 109 2.96 6.22 -15.75
CA SER A 109 3.34 6.92 -16.97
C SER A 109 2.24 7.85 -17.46
N VAL A 110 1.03 7.65 -17.01
CA VAL A 110 -0.08 8.49 -17.42
C VAL A 110 0.00 9.85 -16.74
N ALA A 111 0.61 9.86 -15.61
CA ALA A 111 0.74 11.10 -14.87
C ALA A 111 1.60 12.08 -15.62
#